data_88e08199f300bffeec314d5cdef6a1ef
#
_entry.id   88e08199f300bffeec314d5cdef6a1ef
#
_cell.length_a   1.000
_cell.length_b   1.000
_cell.length_c   1.000
_cell.angle_alpha   90.00
_cell.angle_beta   90.00
_cell.angle_gamma   90.00
#
_symmetry.space_group_name_H-M   'P 1'
#
loop_
_entity.id
_entity.type
_entity.pdbx_description
1 polymer ?
#
loop_
_entity_poly.entity_id
_entity_poly.type
_entity_poly.pdbx_seq_one_letter_code
_entity_poly.pdbx_strand_id
1 'polypeptide(L)'
;NITPTIAEGPSPTGGEGDGSEAHLVDLQKKLEELELDEQQKKRLEAFLTQKAKVGELKDDDFERISELGAGNGGVVTKVQHKPSGLIMARKLIHLEIKPAIRNQIIRELQVLHECNSPYIVGFYGAFYSDGEISICMEHMDGGSLDQVLKEAKRIPEEILGKVSIAVLRGLAYLREKHQIMHRDVKPSNILVNSRGEIKLCDFGVSGQLIDSMANSFVGTRSYMSVRPPPF
;
A
#
# COMPACT_ATOMS: atom_id res chain seq x y z
N ASN A 1 32.23 51.80 -8.55
CA ASN A 1 31.97 51.06 -7.32
C ASN A 1 30.83 51.67 -6.56
N ILE A 2 29.61 51.27 -6.85
CA ILE A 2 28.42 51.65 -6.09
C ILE A 2 27.60 50.36 -5.92
N THR A 3 27.56 49.88 -4.71
CA THR A 3 26.71 48.79 -4.23
C THR A 3 25.36 49.39 -3.86
N PRO A 4 24.24 48.88 -4.36
CA PRO A 4 22.93 49.27 -3.84
C PRO A 4 22.61 48.44 -2.62
N THR A 5 22.34 49.10 -1.54
CA THR A 5 21.75 48.58 -0.31
C THR A 5 20.27 48.29 -0.59
N ILE A 6 19.85 47.04 -0.41
CA ILE A 6 18.43 46.69 -0.48
C ILE A 6 17.89 46.76 0.94
N ALA A 7 16.86 47.59 1.10
CA ALA A 7 16.13 47.78 2.33
C ALA A 7 15.31 46.53 2.68
N GLU A 8 15.37 46.12 3.92
CA GLU A 8 14.52 45.11 4.50
C GLU A 8 13.06 45.61 4.54
N GLY A 9 12.18 44.92 3.85
CA GLY A 9 10.74 45.02 4.01
C GLY A 9 10.24 43.98 5.02
N PRO A 10 9.09 44.23 5.67
CA PRO A 10 8.63 43.40 6.76
C PRO A 10 8.19 41.99 6.31
N SER A 11 8.58 41.00 7.10
CA SER A 11 8.20 39.60 6.96
C SER A 11 6.67 39.43 6.96
N PRO A 12 6.10 38.69 6.03
CA PRO A 12 4.74 38.21 6.20
C PRO A 12 4.75 36.96 7.09
N THR A 13 3.98 37.05 8.13
CA THR A 13 3.64 35.97 9.05
C THR A 13 2.79 34.93 8.34
N GLY A 14 3.15 33.64 8.52
CA GLY A 14 2.22 32.51 8.48
C GLY A 14 1.76 32.07 7.09
N GLY A 15 2.33 31.01 6.60
CA GLY A 15 1.83 30.26 5.48
C GLY A 15 2.12 28.78 5.66
N GLU A 16 1.14 28.02 6.08
CA GLU A 16 1.13 26.54 6.08
C GLU A 16 1.17 25.94 4.68
N GLY A 17 1.71 26.64 3.69
CA GLY A 17 1.75 26.23 2.28
C GLY A 17 3.08 25.67 1.81
N ASP A 18 4.16 25.90 2.51
CA ASP A 18 5.52 25.66 1.98
C ASP A 18 5.94 24.16 2.03
N GLY A 19 5.42 23.41 2.96
CA GLY A 19 5.72 21.96 3.06
C GLY A 19 5.05 21.12 1.97
N SER A 20 3.89 21.54 1.47
CA SER A 20 3.14 20.78 0.46
C SER A 20 3.69 20.97 -0.96
N GLU A 21 4.16 22.16 -1.30
CA GLU A 21 4.74 22.43 -2.62
C GLU A 21 6.12 21.77 -2.78
N ALA A 22 6.98 21.84 -1.77
CA ALA A 22 8.27 21.16 -1.78
C ALA A 22 8.10 19.64 -1.90
N HIS A 23 7.10 19.07 -1.24
CA HIS A 23 6.77 17.65 -1.32
C HIS A 23 6.24 17.23 -2.71
N LEU A 24 5.44 18.07 -3.34
CA LEU A 24 4.93 17.85 -4.70
C LEU A 24 6.05 17.87 -5.75
N VAL A 25 6.99 18.80 -5.63
CA VAL A 25 8.16 18.88 -6.54
C VAL A 25 9.07 17.65 -6.41
N ASP A 26 9.30 17.16 -5.19
CA ASP A 26 10.09 15.94 -4.96
C ASP A 26 9.38 14.70 -5.51
N LEU A 27 8.06 14.61 -5.35
CA LEU A 27 7.23 13.56 -5.93
C LEU A 27 7.25 13.58 -7.46
N GLN A 28 7.12 14.76 -8.08
CA GLN A 28 7.21 14.91 -9.53
C GLN A 28 8.56 14.42 -10.07
N LYS A 29 9.66 14.78 -9.42
CA LYS A 29 11.00 14.34 -9.82
C LYS A 29 11.16 12.84 -9.72
N LYS A 30 10.65 12.21 -8.66
CA LYS A 30 10.64 10.74 -8.51
C LYS A 30 9.80 10.04 -9.57
N LEU A 31 8.69 10.64 -10.00
CA LEU A 31 7.84 10.10 -11.06
C LEU A 31 8.51 10.18 -12.44
N GLU A 32 9.27 11.24 -12.71
CA GLU A 32 10.00 11.40 -13.96
C GLU A 32 11.11 10.35 -14.12
N GLU A 33 11.68 9.87 -13.01
CA GLU A 33 12.70 8.81 -13.01
C GLU A 33 12.16 7.41 -13.35
N LEU A 34 10.82 7.22 -13.38
CA LEU A 34 10.17 5.90 -13.52
C LEU A 34 9.75 5.58 -14.94
N GLU A 35 10.20 6.12 -16.00
CA GLU A 35 9.82 5.77 -17.40
C GLU A 35 8.36 5.33 -17.58
N LEU A 36 7.41 6.09 -17.04
CA LEU A 36 5.99 5.82 -17.10
C LEU A 36 5.34 6.50 -18.33
N ASP A 37 4.27 5.91 -18.86
CA ASP A 37 3.43 6.62 -19.81
C ASP A 37 2.66 7.76 -19.12
N GLU A 38 2.10 8.68 -19.91
CA GLU A 38 1.42 9.87 -19.38
C GLU A 38 0.19 9.52 -18.53
N GLN A 39 -0.53 8.46 -18.88
CA GLN A 39 -1.70 8.03 -18.13
C GLN A 39 -1.31 7.43 -16.76
N GLN A 40 -0.25 6.62 -16.72
CA GLN A 40 0.29 6.05 -15.49
C GLN A 40 0.80 7.15 -14.57
N LYS A 41 1.52 8.14 -15.09
CA LYS A 41 1.98 9.30 -14.32
C LYS A 41 0.82 10.06 -13.69
N LYS A 42 -0.22 10.36 -14.46
CA LYS A 42 -1.40 11.09 -13.98
C LYS A 42 -2.13 10.34 -12.87
N ARG A 43 -2.31 9.04 -13.02
CA ARG A 43 -2.98 8.20 -12.01
C ARG A 43 -2.18 8.12 -10.72
N LEU A 44 -0.87 7.93 -10.83
CA LEU A 44 0.00 7.86 -9.67
C LEU A 44 0.11 9.22 -8.96
N GLU A 45 0.21 10.30 -9.69
CA GLU A 45 0.18 11.67 -9.16
C GLU A 45 -1.14 11.97 -8.46
N ALA A 46 -2.27 11.59 -9.05
CA ALA A 46 -3.59 11.74 -8.43
C ALA A 46 -3.69 10.96 -7.11
N PHE A 47 -3.20 9.74 -7.08
CA PHE A 47 -3.14 8.93 -5.85
C PHE A 47 -2.30 9.62 -4.77
N LEU A 48 -1.09 10.07 -5.10
CA LEU A 48 -0.19 10.73 -4.14
C LEU A 48 -0.74 12.06 -3.64
N THR A 49 -1.43 12.80 -4.49
CA THR A 49 -2.11 14.06 -4.11
C THR A 49 -3.26 13.79 -3.13
N GLN A 50 -4.08 12.78 -3.36
CA GLN A 50 -5.13 12.37 -2.45
C GLN A 50 -4.57 11.86 -1.12
N LYS A 51 -3.53 11.05 -1.16
CA LYS A 51 -2.84 10.51 0.02
C LYS A 51 -2.29 11.64 0.91
N ALA A 52 -1.71 12.68 0.34
CA ALA A 52 -1.16 13.80 1.08
C ALA A 52 -2.21 14.52 1.94
N LYS A 53 -3.48 14.47 1.55
CA LYS A 53 -4.59 15.10 2.27
C LYS A 53 -5.17 14.25 3.40
N VAL A 54 -4.81 12.98 3.47
CA VAL A 54 -5.40 12.02 4.44
C VAL A 54 -4.91 12.29 5.86
N GLY A 55 -3.67 12.68 6.03
CA GLY A 55 -3.06 12.92 7.34
C GLY A 55 -2.87 11.63 8.15
N GLU A 56 -2.85 11.74 9.48
CA GLU A 56 -2.72 10.63 10.40
C GLU A 56 -3.98 9.77 10.44
N LEU A 57 -3.80 8.46 10.33
CA LEU A 57 -4.91 7.51 10.37
C LEU A 57 -5.26 7.13 11.80
N LYS A 58 -6.56 7.14 12.11
CA LYS A 58 -7.13 6.75 13.41
C LYS A 58 -8.30 5.81 13.19
N ASP A 59 -8.50 4.87 14.10
CA ASP A 59 -9.58 3.89 14.03
C ASP A 59 -10.97 4.54 13.92
N ASP A 60 -11.21 5.59 14.69
CA ASP A 60 -12.51 6.31 14.73
C ASP A 60 -12.87 6.99 13.41
N ASP A 61 -11.90 7.24 12.54
CA ASP A 61 -12.10 7.90 11.25
C ASP A 61 -12.61 6.94 10.15
N PHE A 62 -12.71 5.65 10.45
CA PHE A 62 -13.10 4.64 9.47
C PHE A 62 -14.52 4.14 9.69
N GLU A 63 -15.25 4.01 8.59
CA GLU A 63 -16.55 3.33 8.54
C GLU A 63 -16.42 2.07 7.70
N ARG A 64 -16.80 0.94 8.28
CA ARG A 64 -16.78 -0.35 7.58
C ARG A 64 -17.93 -0.43 6.58
N ILE A 65 -17.61 -0.81 5.34
CA ILE A 65 -18.59 -0.99 4.27
C ILE A 65 -18.89 -2.47 4.06
N SER A 66 -17.86 -3.28 3.84
CA SER A 66 -18.01 -4.72 3.59
C SER A 66 -16.71 -5.48 3.86
N GLU A 67 -16.79 -6.80 3.91
CA GLU A 67 -15.62 -7.67 3.93
C GLU A 67 -15.14 -7.96 2.52
N LEU A 68 -13.83 -7.86 2.28
CA LEU A 68 -13.21 -8.15 0.99
C LEU A 68 -12.57 -9.54 0.95
N GLY A 69 -12.11 -10.06 2.07
CA GLY A 69 -11.51 -11.36 2.16
C GLY A 69 -10.79 -11.60 3.48
N ALA A 70 -10.31 -12.83 3.65
CA ALA A 70 -9.49 -13.26 4.76
C ALA A 70 -8.31 -14.05 4.22
N GLY A 71 -7.13 -13.88 4.83
CA GLY A 71 -5.93 -14.61 4.46
C GLY A 71 -4.69 -14.04 5.14
N ASN A 72 -3.60 -14.82 5.15
CA ASN A 72 -2.32 -14.44 5.75
C ASN A 72 -2.46 -13.86 7.18
N GLY A 73 -3.31 -14.49 8.02
CA GLY A 73 -3.50 -14.11 9.41
C GLY A 73 -4.33 -12.85 9.65
N GLY A 74 -4.96 -12.27 8.62
CA GLY A 74 -5.75 -11.06 8.73
C GLY A 74 -7.06 -11.09 7.94
N VAL A 75 -7.93 -10.17 8.25
CA VAL A 75 -9.19 -9.89 7.53
C VAL A 75 -9.04 -8.58 6.79
N VAL A 76 -9.47 -8.55 5.54
CA VAL A 76 -9.46 -7.33 4.73
C VAL A 76 -10.89 -6.83 4.57
N THR A 77 -11.13 -5.58 4.93
CA THR A 77 -12.42 -4.91 4.83
C THR A 77 -12.35 -3.70 3.92
N LYS A 78 -13.44 -3.46 3.20
CA LYS A 78 -13.66 -2.21 2.49
C LYS A 78 -14.15 -1.17 3.49
N VAL A 79 -13.47 -0.05 3.58
CA VAL A 79 -13.77 1.01 4.53
C VAL A 79 -13.82 2.37 3.84
N GLN A 80 -14.53 3.31 4.45
CA GLN A 80 -14.44 4.72 4.08
C GLN A 80 -13.67 5.46 5.18
N HIS A 81 -12.66 6.19 4.76
CA HIS A 81 -12.00 7.18 5.61
C HIS A 81 -12.85 8.45 5.61
N LYS A 82 -13.63 8.66 6.67
CA LYS A 82 -14.65 9.72 6.75
C LYS A 82 -14.11 11.13 6.51
N PRO A 83 -12.99 11.55 7.12
CA PRO A 83 -12.48 12.90 6.91
C PRO A 83 -12.10 13.23 5.46
N SER A 84 -11.56 12.26 4.72
CA SER A 84 -11.17 12.45 3.32
C SER A 84 -12.23 11.98 2.32
N GLY A 85 -13.19 11.17 2.75
CA GLY A 85 -14.17 10.50 1.89
C GLY A 85 -13.60 9.36 1.05
N LEU A 86 -12.30 9.04 1.17
CA LEU A 86 -11.65 8.00 0.38
C LEU A 86 -12.08 6.60 0.79
N ILE A 87 -12.26 5.76 -0.22
CA ILE A 87 -12.49 4.33 -0.03
C ILE A 87 -11.13 3.63 0.00
N MET A 88 -10.93 2.79 1.01
CA MET A 88 -9.69 2.05 1.22
C MET A 88 -9.97 0.59 1.49
N ALA A 89 -8.96 -0.26 1.27
CA ALA A 89 -8.92 -1.61 1.79
C ALA A 89 -8.10 -1.60 3.09
N ARG A 90 -8.71 -2.03 4.18
CA ARG A 90 -8.07 -2.10 5.50
C ARG A 90 -7.84 -3.54 5.89
N LYS A 91 -6.56 -3.93 6.01
CA LYS A 91 -6.16 -5.23 6.52
C LYS A 91 -5.98 -5.15 8.03
N LEU A 92 -6.73 -5.97 8.75
CA LEU A 92 -6.71 -6.07 10.21
C LEU A 92 -5.99 -7.36 10.62
N ILE A 93 -4.91 -7.21 11.37
CA ILE A 93 -4.11 -8.35 11.88
C ILE A 93 -4.18 -8.31 13.40
N HIS A 94 -4.82 -9.31 14.00
CA HIS A 94 -4.89 -9.43 15.45
C HIS A 94 -3.57 -9.97 16.01
N LEU A 95 -2.91 -9.17 16.83
CA LEU A 95 -1.64 -9.52 17.46
C LEU A 95 -1.62 -9.04 18.91
N GLU A 96 -1.51 -9.98 19.84
CA GLU A 96 -1.25 -9.70 21.25
C GLU A 96 0.26 -9.63 21.46
N ILE A 97 0.82 -8.45 21.32
CA ILE A 97 2.27 -8.19 21.37
C ILE A 97 2.61 -7.04 22.29
N LYS A 98 3.86 -7.01 22.74
CA LYS A 98 4.39 -5.91 23.55
C LYS A 98 4.41 -4.59 22.76
N PRO A 99 4.21 -3.43 23.44
CA PRO A 99 4.24 -2.12 22.77
C PRO A 99 5.50 -1.85 21.94
N ALA A 100 6.67 -2.29 22.43
CA ALA A 100 7.93 -2.13 21.70
C ALA A 100 7.93 -2.88 20.36
N ILE A 101 7.38 -4.10 20.32
CA ILE A 101 7.30 -4.94 19.12
C ILE A 101 6.31 -4.36 18.12
N ARG A 102 5.12 -3.93 18.56
CA ARG A 102 4.15 -3.28 17.67
C ARG A 102 4.69 -1.99 17.06
N ASN A 103 5.40 -1.19 17.82
CA ASN A 103 6.01 0.04 17.33
C ASN A 103 7.10 -0.24 16.29
N GLN A 104 7.86 -1.31 16.47
CA GLN A 104 8.81 -1.79 15.47
C GLN A 104 8.12 -2.21 14.18
N ILE A 105 7.03 -2.97 14.26
CA ILE A 105 6.25 -3.38 13.10
C ILE A 105 5.74 -2.15 12.33
N ILE A 106 5.12 -1.21 13.01
CA ILE A 106 4.62 0.03 12.39
C ILE A 106 5.75 0.80 11.72
N ARG A 107 6.92 0.88 12.35
CA ARG A 107 8.10 1.54 11.81
C ARG A 107 8.63 0.83 10.56
N GLU A 108 8.70 -0.48 10.57
CA GLU A 108 9.13 -1.27 9.41
C GLU A 108 8.16 -1.16 8.24
N LEU A 109 6.84 -1.04 8.50
CA LEU A 109 5.82 -0.83 7.48
C LEU A 109 5.90 0.55 6.80
N GLN A 110 6.58 1.53 7.39
CA GLN A 110 6.69 2.88 6.81
C GLN A 110 7.42 2.90 5.47
N VAL A 111 8.24 1.91 5.17
CA VAL A 111 8.90 1.78 3.85
C VAL A 111 7.89 1.69 2.71
N LEU A 112 6.67 1.23 2.97
CA LEU A 112 5.60 1.18 1.97
C LEU A 112 5.20 2.55 1.42
N HIS A 113 5.42 3.64 2.16
CA HIS A 113 5.21 4.99 1.67
C HIS A 113 6.12 5.36 0.49
N GLU A 114 7.25 4.70 0.36
CA GLU A 114 8.21 4.91 -0.71
C GLU A 114 7.95 4.01 -1.94
N CYS A 115 7.09 3.00 -1.79
CA CYS A 115 6.76 2.05 -2.86
C CYS A 115 5.63 2.61 -3.75
N ASN A 116 5.99 3.45 -4.70
CA ASN A 116 5.06 4.14 -5.59
C ASN A 116 5.30 3.69 -7.04
N SER A 117 4.43 2.82 -7.52
CA SER A 117 4.51 2.26 -8.86
C SER A 117 3.10 1.95 -9.38
N PRO A 118 2.87 2.04 -10.70
CA PRO A 118 1.60 1.61 -11.31
C PRO A 118 1.31 0.13 -11.11
N TYR A 119 2.30 -0.66 -10.71
CA TYR A 119 2.21 -2.11 -10.55
C TYR A 119 2.19 -2.57 -9.09
N ILE A 120 2.21 -1.63 -8.16
CA ILE A 120 2.17 -1.88 -6.72
C ILE A 120 0.94 -1.21 -6.12
N VAL A 121 0.17 -1.95 -5.33
CA VAL A 121 -1.00 -1.40 -4.62
C VAL A 121 -0.56 -0.23 -3.73
N GLY A 122 -1.25 0.88 -3.83
CA GLY A 122 -0.95 2.08 -3.06
C GLY A 122 -1.14 1.86 -1.56
N PHE A 123 -0.31 2.51 -0.78
CA PHE A 123 -0.30 2.42 0.68
C PHE A 123 -0.65 3.78 1.29
N TYR A 124 -1.65 3.82 2.17
CA TYR A 124 -2.06 5.03 2.88
C TYR A 124 -1.40 5.18 4.24
N GLY A 125 -1.24 4.09 4.97
CA GLY A 125 -0.62 4.10 6.28
C GLY A 125 -0.92 2.83 7.08
N ALA A 126 -0.24 2.70 8.22
CA ALA A 126 -0.45 1.62 9.16
C ALA A 126 -0.50 2.17 10.58
N PHE A 127 -1.32 1.58 11.43
CA PHE A 127 -1.45 1.97 12.82
C PHE A 127 -1.91 0.78 13.68
N TYR A 128 -1.78 0.95 14.98
CA TYR A 128 -2.23 -0.03 15.96
C TYR A 128 -3.44 0.52 16.73
N SER A 129 -4.47 -0.31 16.89
CA SER A 129 -5.64 0.00 17.70
C SER A 129 -6.26 -1.29 18.24
N ASP A 130 -6.57 -1.33 19.52
CA ASP A 130 -7.31 -2.41 20.18
C ASP A 130 -6.83 -3.84 19.87
N GLY A 131 -5.52 -4.08 19.98
CA GLY A 131 -4.94 -5.40 19.75
C GLY A 131 -4.76 -5.77 18.28
N GLU A 132 -5.01 -4.85 17.35
CA GLU A 132 -4.93 -5.08 15.92
C GLU A 132 -4.01 -4.09 15.23
N ILE A 133 -3.19 -4.60 14.31
CA ILE A 133 -2.46 -3.78 13.35
C ILE A 133 -3.35 -3.58 12.13
N SER A 134 -3.55 -2.33 11.75
CA SER A 134 -4.27 -1.93 10.55
C SER A 134 -3.29 -1.50 9.48
N ILE A 135 -3.43 -2.07 8.29
CA ILE A 135 -2.71 -1.65 7.09
C ILE A 135 -3.74 -1.14 6.10
N CYS A 136 -3.72 0.16 5.81
CA CYS A 136 -4.67 0.80 4.91
C CYS A 136 -4.06 0.99 3.54
N MET A 137 -4.72 0.46 2.54
CA MET A 137 -4.25 0.38 1.16
C MET A 137 -5.29 0.89 0.18
N GLU A 138 -4.84 1.16 -1.03
CA GLU A 138 -5.69 1.40 -2.18
C GLU A 138 -6.72 0.28 -2.36
N HIS A 139 -7.98 0.65 -2.57
CA HIS A 139 -9.03 -0.29 -2.88
C HIS A 139 -9.03 -0.64 -4.37
N MET A 140 -8.88 -1.92 -4.67
CA MET A 140 -8.91 -2.46 -6.03
C MET A 140 -10.26 -3.13 -6.27
N ASP A 141 -11.15 -2.48 -7.01
CA ASP A 141 -12.56 -2.86 -7.14
C ASP A 141 -12.82 -4.13 -7.97
N GLY A 142 -11.84 -4.61 -8.70
CA GLY A 142 -11.91 -5.89 -9.41
C GLY A 142 -11.53 -7.10 -8.56
N GLY A 143 -11.00 -6.88 -7.37
CA GLY A 143 -10.57 -7.94 -6.45
C GLY A 143 -9.25 -8.58 -6.85
N SER A 144 -9.01 -9.77 -6.33
CA SER A 144 -7.80 -10.55 -6.62
C SER A 144 -7.97 -11.46 -7.84
N LEU A 145 -6.85 -11.86 -8.44
CA LEU A 145 -6.85 -12.69 -9.64
C LEU A 145 -7.45 -14.09 -9.39
N ASP A 146 -7.31 -14.64 -8.19
CA ASP A 146 -7.95 -15.91 -7.83
C ASP A 146 -9.47 -15.79 -7.77
N GLN A 147 -10.03 -14.68 -7.30
CA GLN A 147 -11.46 -14.40 -7.34
C GLN A 147 -11.97 -14.26 -8.78
N VAL A 148 -11.21 -13.57 -9.63
CA VAL A 148 -11.51 -13.44 -11.06
C VAL A 148 -11.51 -14.83 -11.74
N LEU A 149 -10.54 -15.69 -11.43
CA LEU A 149 -10.46 -17.05 -11.93
C LEU A 149 -11.65 -17.92 -11.51
N LYS A 150 -12.11 -17.80 -10.28
CA LYS A 150 -13.28 -18.53 -9.78
C LYS A 150 -14.56 -18.15 -10.54
N GLU A 151 -14.75 -16.88 -10.85
CA GLU A 151 -15.92 -16.37 -11.56
C GLU A 151 -15.86 -16.65 -13.07
N ALA A 152 -14.71 -16.37 -13.69
CA ALA A 152 -14.51 -16.51 -15.13
C ALA A 152 -14.13 -17.93 -15.57
N LYS A 153 -13.74 -18.80 -14.66
CA LYS A 153 -13.24 -20.17 -14.87
C LYS A 153 -11.94 -20.23 -15.68
N ARG A 154 -11.76 -19.36 -16.65
CA ARG A 154 -10.59 -19.25 -17.52
C ARG A 154 -10.30 -17.79 -17.83
N ILE A 155 -9.03 -17.41 -17.82
CA ILE A 155 -8.57 -16.09 -18.23
C ILE A 155 -7.99 -16.19 -19.63
N PRO A 156 -8.42 -15.33 -20.59
CA PRO A 156 -7.85 -15.29 -21.93
C PRO A 156 -6.33 -15.07 -21.89
N GLU A 157 -5.62 -15.69 -22.81
CA GLU A 157 -4.16 -15.64 -22.87
C GLU A 157 -3.59 -14.22 -23.02
N GLU A 158 -4.30 -13.36 -23.75
CA GLU A 158 -3.96 -11.95 -23.90
C GLU A 158 -3.94 -11.22 -22.53
N ILE A 159 -4.93 -11.50 -21.69
CA ILE A 159 -5.02 -10.92 -20.33
C ILE A 159 -3.91 -11.50 -19.44
N LEU A 160 -3.65 -12.80 -19.52
CA LEU A 160 -2.53 -13.43 -18.79
C LEU A 160 -1.19 -12.83 -19.20
N GLY A 161 -1.00 -12.49 -20.47
CA GLY A 161 0.18 -11.75 -20.93
C GLY A 161 0.33 -10.40 -20.25
N LYS A 162 -0.75 -9.63 -20.13
CA LYS A 162 -0.77 -8.35 -19.42
C LYS A 162 -0.51 -8.51 -17.93
N VAL A 163 -1.08 -9.54 -17.31
CA VAL A 163 -0.80 -9.89 -15.91
C VAL A 163 0.69 -10.20 -15.71
N SER A 164 1.26 -11.02 -16.56
CA SER A 164 2.68 -11.38 -16.50
C SER A 164 3.59 -10.17 -16.60
N ILE A 165 3.31 -9.25 -17.52
CA ILE A 165 4.08 -8.00 -17.67
C ILE A 165 3.95 -7.14 -16.41
N ALA A 166 2.76 -6.95 -15.89
CA ALA A 166 2.54 -6.15 -14.68
C ALA A 166 3.26 -6.74 -13.47
N VAL A 167 3.20 -8.06 -13.29
CA VAL A 167 3.89 -8.76 -12.20
C VAL A 167 5.41 -8.59 -12.34
N LEU A 168 5.98 -8.83 -13.51
CA LEU A 168 7.42 -8.68 -13.74
C LEU A 168 7.89 -7.24 -13.51
N ARG A 169 7.14 -6.25 -13.97
CA ARG A 169 7.46 -4.83 -13.76
C ARG A 169 7.35 -4.43 -12.29
N GLY A 170 6.34 -4.93 -11.60
CA GLY A 170 6.18 -4.72 -10.15
C GLY A 170 7.32 -5.33 -9.34
N LEU A 171 7.72 -6.57 -9.65
CA LEU A 171 8.84 -7.25 -9.02
C LEU A 171 10.18 -6.54 -9.30
N ALA A 172 10.40 -6.12 -10.55
CA ALA A 172 11.58 -5.36 -10.93
C ALA A 172 11.66 -4.02 -10.19
N TYR A 173 10.56 -3.32 -10.10
CA TYR A 173 10.48 -2.06 -9.34
C TYR A 173 10.85 -2.26 -7.86
N LEU A 174 10.27 -3.26 -7.19
CA LEU A 174 10.58 -3.55 -5.78
C LEU A 174 12.05 -3.87 -5.58
N ARG A 175 12.64 -4.67 -6.47
CA ARG A 175 14.06 -5.06 -6.39
C ARG A 175 15.00 -3.91 -6.70
N GLU A 176 14.80 -3.21 -7.82
CA GLU A 176 15.73 -2.20 -8.32
C GLU A 176 15.70 -0.91 -7.52
N LYS A 177 14.51 -0.47 -7.11
CA LYS A 177 14.33 0.80 -6.39
C LYS A 177 14.38 0.65 -4.87
N HIS A 178 14.02 -0.51 -4.32
CA HIS A 178 13.85 -0.69 -2.87
C HIS A 178 14.57 -1.89 -2.31
N GLN A 179 15.21 -2.72 -3.14
CA GLN A 179 15.87 -3.97 -2.72
C GLN A 179 14.93 -4.91 -1.93
N ILE A 180 13.67 -4.92 -2.34
CA ILE A 180 12.64 -5.76 -1.74
C ILE A 180 12.36 -6.97 -2.63
N MET A 181 12.34 -8.16 -2.03
CA MET A 181 11.84 -9.38 -2.66
C MET A 181 10.43 -9.66 -2.19
N HIS A 182 9.50 -9.91 -3.11
CA HIS A 182 8.09 -10.16 -2.77
C HIS A 182 7.92 -11.45 -1.96
N ARG A 183 8.51 -12.55 -2.41
CA ARG A 183 8.53 -13.89 -1.80
C ARG A 183 7.19 -14.63 -1.74
N ASP A 184 6.08 -14.02 -2.13
CA ASP A 184 4.74 -14.63 -2.06
C ASP A 184 3.87 -14.23 -3.25
N VAL A 185 4.40 -14.35 -4.46
CA VAL A 185 3.64 -14.08 -5.69
C VAL A 185 2.68 -15.24 -5.97
N LYS A 186 1.40 -14.93 -5.94
CA LYS A 186 0.31 -15.88 -6.21
C LYS A 186 -0.94 -15.12 -6.64
N PRO A 187 -1.94 -15.77 -7.25
CA PRO A 187 -3.14 -15.09 -7.74
C PRO A 187 -3.90 -14.28 -6.69
N SER A 188 -3.89 -14.68 -5.43
CA SER A 188 -4.52 -13.93 -4.34
C SER A 188 -3.81 -12.62 -3.99
N ASN A 189 -2.55 -12.45 -4.38
CA ASN A 189 -1.73 -11.27 -4.15
C ASN A 189 -1.54 -10.42 -5.42
N ILE A 190 -2.33 -10.68 -6.44
CA ILE A 190 -2.41 -9.88 -7.66
C ILE A 190 -3.81 -9.30 -7.72
N LEU A 191 -3.93 -7.98 -7.64
CA LEU A 191 -5.20 -7.27 -7.60
C LEU A 191 -5.44 -6.54 -8.92
N VAL A 192 -6.70 -6.44 -9.29
CA VAL A 192 -7.15 -5.75 -10.52
C VAL A 192 -8.24 -4.75 -10.19
N ASN A 193 -8.40 -3.74 -11.04
CA ASN A 193 -9.48 -2.77 -10.92
C ASN A 193 -10.21 -2.55 -12.25
N SER A 194 -11.31 -1.80 -12.19
CA SER A 194 -12.16 -1.48 -13.35
C SER A 194 -11.48 -0.62 -14.40
N ARG A 195 -10.36 0.03 -14.07
CA ARG A 195 -9.54 0.79 -15.02
C ARG A 195 -8.52 -0.07 -15.78
N GLY A 196 -8.53 -1.38 -15.57
CA GLY A 196 -7.58 -2.31 -16.19
C GLY A 196 -6.18 -2.31 -15.58
N GLU A 197 -6.01 -1.74 -14.39
CA GLU A 197 -4.74 -1.79 -13.67
C GLU A 197 -4.58 -3.13 -12.97
N ILE A 198 -3.35 -3.64 -12.96
CA ILE A 198 -2.95 -4.89 -12.33
C ILE A 198 -1.79 -4.58 -11.39
N LYS A 199 -1.96 -4.90 -10.11
CA LYS A 199 -1.00 -4.51 -9.07
C LYS A 199 -0.70 -5.64 -8.10
N LEU A 200 0.52 -5.66 -7.59
CA LEU A 200 0.97 -6.58 -6.56
C LEU A 200 0.65 -6.02 -5.16
N CYS A 201 0.31 -6.91 -4.24
CA CYS A 201 0.14 -6.62 -2.83
C CYS A 201 0.79 -7.70 -1.95
N ASP A 202 0.77 -7.49 -0.64
CA ASP A 202 1.19 -8.45 0.40
C ASP A 202 2.63 -8.96 0.27
N PHE A 203 3.55 -8.10 -0.14
CA PHE A 203 4.99 -8.40 -0.04
C PHE A 203 5.52 -8.06 1.36
N GLY A 204 6.36 -8.94 1.89
CA GLY A 204 6.85 -8.86 3.26
C GLY A 204 7.96 -7.81 3.43
N VAL A 205 7.61 -6.64 3.97
CA VAL A 205 8.55 -5.56 4.29
C VAL A 205 8.89 -5.49 5.78
N SER A 206 8.06 -6.08 6.65
CA SER A 206 8.30 -6.14 8.09
C SER A 206 8.66 -7.56 8.52
N GLY A 207 9.93 -7.78 8.82
CA GLY A 207 10.41 -9.05 9.37
C GLY A 207 9.79 -9.36 10.73
N GLN A 208 9.62 -8.35 11.58
CA GLN A 208 8.99 -8.50 12.89
C GLN A 208 7.50 -8.87 12.79
N LEU A 209 6.77 -8.33 11.80
CA LEU A 209 5.39 -8.72 11.55
C LEU A 209 5.30 -10.19 11.14
N ILE A 210 6.16 -10.63 10.22
CA ILE A 210 6.22 -12.02 9.76
C ILE A 210 6.49 -12.95 10.94
N ASP A 211 7.47 -12.64 11.78
CA ASP A 211 7.83 -13.44 12.95
C ASP A 211 6.69 -13.47 13.99
N SER A 212 6.06 -12.35 14.26
CA SER A 212 4.94 -12.25 15.21
C SER A 212 3.71 -13.02 14.73
N MET A 213 3.42 -12.99 13.43
CA MET A 213 2.35 -13.78 12.83
C MET A 213 2.63 -15.28 12.92
N ALA A 214 3.85 -15.71 12.63
CA ALA A 214 4.25 -17.12 12.74
C ALA A 214 4.10 -17.65 14.16
N ASN A 215 4.43 -16.85 15.18
CA ASN A 215 4.34 -17.23 16.59
C ASN A 215 2.89 -17.19 17.13
N SER A 216 2.00 -16.34 16.59
CA SER A 216 0.61 -16.25 17.03
C SER A 216 -0.27 -17.40 16.53
N PHE A 217 0.15 -18.12 15.48
CA PHE A 217 -0.56 -19.30 14.97
C PHE A 217 -0.51 -20.54 15.86
N VAL A 218 0.29 -20.56 16.92
CA VAL A 218 0.37 -21.67 17.87
C VAL A 218 -0.94 -21.88 18.64
N GLY A 219 -1.85 -20.90 18.68
CA GLY A 219 -3.14 -20.95 19.37
C GLY A 219 -4.37 -21.28 18.52
N THR A 220 -4.30 -21.24 17.18
CA THR A 220 -5.46 -21.41 16.30
C THR A 220 -5.26 -22.57 15.31
N ARG A 221 -5.24 -23.79 15.83
CA ARG A 221 -5.06 -25.02 15.03
C ARG A 221 -6.26 -25.40 14.16
N SER A 222 -7.34 -24.64 14.10
CA SER A 222 -8.58 -25.07 13.46
C SER A 222 -8.70 -24.74 11.96
N TYR A 223 -7.76 -24.00 11.35
CA TYR A 223 -7.82 -23.61 9.94
C TYR A 223 -6.57 -23.89 9.11
N MET A 224 -5.58 -24.59 9.65
CA MET A 224 -4.44 -25.05 8.88
C MET A 224 -4.63 -26.49 8.43
N SER A 225 -4.96 -26.69 7.18
CA SER A 225 -4.67 -27.95 6.49
C SER A 225 -3.15 -28.08 6.39
N VAL A 226 -2.58 -28.87 7.29
CA VAL A 226 -1.15 -29.20 7.28
C VAL A 226 -0.92 -30.22 6.16
N ARG A 227 -0.49 -29.75 5.01
CA ARG A 227 0.32 -30.55 4.09
C ARG A 227 1.52 -29.73 3.70
N PRO A 228 2.74 -30.12 4.09
CA PRO A 228 3.93 -29.59 3.47
C PRO A 228 3.92 -30.02 1.99
N PRO A 229 4.36 -29.16 1.05
CA PRO A 229 4.50 -29.56 -0.32
C PRO A 229 5.53 -30.69 -0.42
N PRO A 230 5.31 -31.69 -1.26
CA PRO A 230 6.37 -32.63 -1.62
C PRO A 230 7.45 -31.88 -2.38
N PHE A 231 8.66 -32.23 -2.14
CA PHE A 231 9.94 -31.73 -2.67
C PHE A 231 9.92 -31.32 -4.13
#